data_4cd0b12fc813d0379f30be235e4e44a5
#
_entry.id   4cd0b12fc813d0379f30be235e4e44a5
#
_cell.length_a   1.000
_cell.length_b   1.000
_cell.length_c   1.000
_cell.angle_alpha   90.00
_cell.angle_beta   90.00
_cell.angle_gamma   90.00
#
_symmetry.space_group_name_H-M   'P 1'
#
loop_
_entity.id
_entity.type
_entity.pdbx_description
1 polymer ?
#
loop_
_entity_poly.entity_id
_entity_poly.type
_entity_poly.pdbx_seq_one_letter_code
_entity_poly.pdbx_strand_id
1 'polypeptide(L)'
;EPLEYKEVKKIKEFVIAIDTSGSVSGDLVQTFLRKTYNILKSSESFFEQVNIHIIQCDSVIQKDHKITNEEEFDDYIGKMVLKGFGGTDFRPVFDYVDSLKDFNNLKGLIYFTDGWGAFPGKKPYYETAFVFIDDDFNNYEVPPWAIKLVLQRNEI
;
A
#
# COMPACT_ATOMS: atom_id res chain seq x y z
N GLU A 1 -13.80 -32.48 16.45
CA GLU A 1 -13.75 -32.05 16.27
C GLU A 1 -13.67 -31.44 16.23
N PRO A 2 -13.86 -31.32 16.12
CA PRO A 2 -13.70 -30.57 15.92
C PRO A 2 -13.58 -29.76 15.99
N LEU A 3 -13.22 -29.42 16.16
CA LEU A 3 -12.87 -28.68 16.12
C LEU A 3 -12.49 -27.93 15.85
N GLU A 4 -12.33 -28.21 15.64
CA GLU A 4 -11.81 -27.67 15.34
C GLU A 4 -11.82 -26.77 14.73
N TYR A 5 -12.33 -26.31 14.39
CA TYR A 5 -12.24 -25.28 13.85
C TYR A 5 -12.52 -24.27 14.56
N LYS A 6 -12.08 -24.10 15.19
CA LYS A 6 -12.07 -23.06 15.70
C LYS A 6 -11.73 -22.10 15.00
N GLU A 7 -12.11 -21.16 14.96
CA GLU A 7 -11.88 -20.23 14.24
C GLU A 7 -10.67 -19.68 14.42
N VAL A 8 -9.82 -19.88 13.61
CA VAL A 8 -8.61 -19.19 13.48
C VAL A 8 -8.93 -17.85 13.00
N LYS A 9 -8.63 -16.82 13.71
CA LYS A 9 -8.82 -15.51 13.24
C LYS A 9 -7.87 -15.25 12.11
N LYS A 10 -8.40 -14.94 10.99
CA LYS A 10 -7.59 -14.56 9.86
C LYS A 10 -7.15 -13.12 10.02
N ILE A 11 -5.90 -12.88 9.72
CA ILE A 11 -5.34 -11.53 9.74
C ILE A 11 -5.16 -11.10 8.29
N LYS A 12 -5.72 -9.97 7.93
CA LYS A 12 -5.52 -9.41 6.61
C LYS A 12 -4.19 -8.71 6.57
N GLU A 13 -3.35 -9.13 5.66
CA GLU A 13 -2.00 -8.60 5.54
C GLU A 13 -1.85 -7.91 4.20
N PHE A 14 -1.50 -6.63 4.25
CA PHE A 14 -1.33 -5.81 3.07
C PHE A 14 -0.19 -4.83 3.26
N VAL A 15 0.39 -4.42 2.15
CA VAL A 15 1.32 -3.30 2.13
C VAL A 15 0.67 -2.17 1.34
N ILE A 16 0.71 -0.98 1.87
CA ILE A 16 0.31 0.22 1.15
C ILE A 16 1.57 1.06 1.02
N ALA A 17 2.07 1.17 -0.19
CA ALA A 17 3.25 1.96 -0.47
C ALA A 17 2.83 3.30 -1.03
N ILE A 18 3.46 4.36 -0.57
CA ILE A 18 3.16 5.71 -0.97
C ILE A 18 4.41 6.32 -1.55
N ASP A 19 4.32 6.70 -2.81
CA ASP A 19 5.37 7.43 -3.48
C ASP A 19 5.37 8.85 -2.95
N THR A 20 6.43 9.20 -2.23
CA THR A 20 6.56 10.54 -1.66
C THR A 20 7.46 11.42 -2.47
N SER A 21 7.66 11.10 -3.75
CA SER A 21 8.40 11.98 -4.63
C SER A 21 7.57 13.24 -4.92
N GLY A 22 8.25 14.30 -5.04
CA GLY A 22 7.84 15.60 -5.55
C GLY A 22 6.47 16.14 -5.22
N SER A 23 5.48 15.77 -5.97
CA SER A 23 4.27 16.57 -6.07
C SER A 23 3.07 16.00 -5.29
N VAL A 24 3.27 14.98 -4.50
CA VAL A 24 2.16 14.37 -3.77
C VAL A 24 1.85 15.20 -2.52
N SER A 25 0.57 15.54 -2.33
CA SER A 25 0.16 16.34 -1.17
C SER A 25 -0.29 15.44 -0.04
N GLY A 26 -0.12 15.93 1.18
CA GLY A 26 -0.54 15.18 2.36
C GLY A 26 -2.04 14.91 2.40
N ASP A 27 -2.85 15.88 1.97
CA ASP A 27 -4.30 15.71 1.97
C ASP A 27 -4.74 14.61 1.02
N LEU A 28 -4.14 14.56 -0.15
CA LEU A 28 -4.46 13.54 -1.13
C LEU A 28 -4.10 12.15 -0.59
N VAL A 29 -2.93 12.04 0.03
CA VAL A 29 -2.49 10.78 0.59
C VAL A 29 -3.40 10.34 1.74
N GLN A 30 -3.78 11.26 2.60
CA GLN A 30 -4.68 10.92 3.71
C GLN A 30 -6.00 10.40 3.20
N THR A 31 -6.57 11.06 2.19
CA THR A 31 -7.84 10.62 1.62
C THR A 31 -7.72 9.25 0.98
N PHE A 32 -6.64 9.03 0.24
CA PHE A 32 -6.41 7.73 -0.38
C PHE A 32 -6.29 6.64 0.68
N LEU A 33 -5.50 6.89 1.72
CA LEU A 33 -5.30 5.91 2.78
C LEU A 33 -6.60 5.57 3.48
N ARG A 34 -7.41 6.58 3.77
CA ARG A 34 -8.68 6.36 4.47
C ARG A 34 -9.61 5.49 3.63
N LYS A 35 -9.72 5.80 2.35
CA LYS A 35 -10.57 5.02 1.47
C LYS A 35 -10.07 3.60 1.31
N THR A 36 -8.76 3.45 1.15
CA THR A 36 -8.17 2.13 0.97
C THR A 36 -8.36 1.28 2.22
N TYR A 37 -8.11 1.86 3.38
CA TYR A 37 -8.27 1.14 4.64
C TYR A 37 -9.73 0.69 4.82
N ASN A 38 -10.67 1.57 4.53
CA ASN A 38 -12.08 1.23 4.67
C ASN A 38 -12.48 0.09 3.76
N ILE A 39 -11.96 0.06 2.54
CA ILE A 39 -12.23 -1.03 1.62
C ILE A 39 -11.65 -2.34 2.15
N LEU A 40 -10.40 -2.32 2.58
CA LEU A 40 -9.76 -3.52 3.09
C LEU A 40 -10.46 -4.04 4.33
N LYS A 41 -10.89 -3.13 5.18
CA LYS A 41 -11.55 -3.50 6.42
C LYS A 41 -12.93 -4.10 6.17
N SER A 42 -13.69 -3.54 5.24
CA SER A 42 -15.07 -3.93 5.03
C SER A 42 -15.22 -5.21 4.24
N SER A 43 -14.18 -5.69 3.59
CA SER A 43 -14.29 -6.86 2.74
C SER A 43 -14.38 -8.16 3.54
N GLU A 44 -14.19 -8.09 4.87
CA GLU A 44 -14.19 -9.30 5.67
C GLU A 44 -14.78 -8.97 7.02
N SER A 45 -16.04 -9.22 7.20
CA SER A 45 -16.73 -8.77 8.38
C SER A 45 -16.45 -9.57 9.64
N PHE A 46 -15.91 -10.78 9.51
CA PHE A 46 -15.65 -11.57 10.68
C PHE A 46 -14.37 -11.25 11.39
N PHE A 47 -13.43 -10.69 10.67
CA PHE A 47 -12.08 -10.56 11.19
C PHE A 47 -11.75 -9.11 11.28
N GLU A 48 -11.41 -8.68 12.45
CA GLU A 48 -11.12 -7.28 12.67
C GLU A 48 -9.65 -7.00 12.72
N GLN A 49 -8.85 -8.04 12.64
CA GLN A 49 -7.41 -7.87 12.74
C GLN A 49 -6.80 -7.65 11.37
N VAL A 50 -5.89 -6.72 11.32
CA VAL A 50 -5.13 -6.44 10.11
C VAL A 50 -3.66 -6.38 10.47
N ASN A 51 -2.82 -6.59 9.50
CA ASN A 51 -1.39 -6.34 9.60
C ASN A 51 -1.04 -5.59 8.33
N ILE A 52 -1.03 -4.27 8.42
CA ILE A 52 -0.81 -3.42 7.27
C ILE A 52 0.45 -2.62 7.52
N HIS A 53 1.34 -2.64 6.56
CA HIS A 53 2.51 -1.77 6.59
C HIS A 53 2.25 -0.62 5.63
N ILE A 54 2.38 0.60 6.12
CA ILE A 54 2.30 1.80 5.29
C ILE A 54 3.72 2.29 5.10
N ILE A 55 4.20 2.21 3.88
CA ILE A 55 5.59 2.46 3.55
C ILE A 55 5.68 3.71 2.70
N GLN A 56 6.38 4.70 3.18
CA GLN A 56 6.69 5.90 2.39
C GLN A 56 8.01 5.68 1.70
N CYS A 57 8.05 5.97 0.42
CA CYS A 57 9.21 5.69 -0.41
C CYS A 57 9.30 6.72 -1.54
N ASP A 58 10.48 7.28 -1.73
CA ASP A 58 10.78 7.98 -2.98
C ASP A 58 11.73 7.07 -3.77
N SER A 59 12.98 7.40 -3.92
CA SER A 59 13.93 6.46 -4.52
C SER A 59 14.50 5.48 -3.50
N VAL A 60 14.19 5.67 -2.21
CA VAL A 60 14.58 4.76 -1.13
C VAL A 60 13.44 4.70 -0.13
N ILE A 61 13.49 3.70 0.75
CA ILE A 61 12.50 3.61 1.83
C ILE A 61 12.73 4.74 2.81
N GLN A 62 11.68 5.52 3.05
CA GLN A 62 11.75 6.62 3.99
C GLN A 62 11.14 6.28 5.34
N LYS A 63 10.05 5.51 5.34
CA LYS A 63 9.35 5.19 6.56
C LYS A 63 8.52 3.96 6.37
N ASP A 64 8.39 3.17 7.43
CA ASP A 64 7.50 2.01 7.45
C ASP A 64 6.74 2.07 8.77
N HIS A 65 5.42 2.08 8.68
CA HIS A 65 4.59 2.13 9.89
C HIS A 65 3.60 0.97 9.85
N LYS A 66 3.61 0.19 10.92
CA LYS A 66 2.76 -0.99 11.01
C LYS A 66 1.44 -0.63 11.70
N ILE A 67 0.35 -1.06 11.10
CA ILE A 67 -1.01 -0.84 11.59
C ILE A 67 -1.64 -2.18 11.86
N THR A 68 -2.15 -2.38 13.08
CA THR A 68 -2.79 -3.64 13.43
C THR A 68 -4.27 -3.48 13.80
N ASN A 69 -4.77 -2.25 13.93
CA ASN A 69 -6.17 -2.01 14.20
C ASN A 69 -6.55 -0.60 13.75
N GLU A 70 -7.84 -0.31 13.83
CA GLU A 70 -8.35 0.97 13.34
C GLU A 70 -7.85 2.15 14.16
N GLU A 71 -7.68 1.96 15.44
CA GLU A 71 -7.20 3.03 16.29
C GLU A 71 -5.79 3.44 15.91
N GLU A 72 -4.93 2.48 15.63
CA GLU A 72 -3.58 2.77 15.16
C GLU A 72 -3.61 3.48 13.82
N PHE A 73 -4.53 3.09 12.96
CA PHE A 73 -4.65 3.72 11.66
C PHE A 73 -5.08 5.18 11.81
N ASP A 74 -6.09 5.44 12.64
CA ASP A 74 -6.56 6.81 12.86
C ASP A 74 -5.45 7.69 13.44
N ASP A 75 -4.69 7.15 14.37
CA ASP A 75 -3.58 7.87 14.96
C ASP A 75 -2.52 8.19 13.92
N TYR A 76 -2.20 7.23 13.06
CA TYR A 76 -1.23 7.43 12.00
C TYR A 76 -1.67 8.54 11.04
N ILE A 77 -2.94 8.48 10.60
CA ILE A 77 -3.46 9.48 9.66
C ILE A 77 -3.39 10.86 10.29
N GLY A 78 -3.73 10.97 11.55
CA GLY A 78 -3.75 12.27 12.22
C GLY A 78 -2.38 12.89 12.43
N LYS A 79 -1.32 12.06 12.46
CA LYS A 79 0.02 12.53 12.75
C LYS A 79 0.98 12.38 11.58
N MET A 80 0.48 11.91 10.46
CA MET A 80 1.30 11.57 9.33
C MET A 80 2.04 12.78 8.78
N VAL A 81 3.32 12.60 8.51
CA VAL A 81 4.14 13.58 7.82
C VAL A 81 4.84 12.87 6.68
N LEU A 82 4.71 13.38 5.49
CA LEU A 82 5.38 12.81 4.33
C LEU A 82 6.86 13.11 4.38
N LYS A 83 7.65 12.11 4.02
CA LYS A 83 9.10 12.23 4.00
C LYS A 83 9.66 11.77 2.68
N GLY A 84 10.71 12.42 2.24
CA GLY A 84 11.40 12.04 1.02
C GLY A 84 11.49 13.21 0.06
N PHE A 85 10.55 13.28 -0.89
CA PHE A 85 10.48 14.30 -1.94
C PHE A 85 11.64 14.25 -2.92
N GLY A 86 12.30 13.10 -3.03
CA GLY A 86 13.34 12.88 -4.02
C GLY A 86 12.79 12.31 -5.31
N GLY A 87 13.58 11.48 -5.97
CA GLY A 87 13.16 10.81 -7.19
C GLY A 87 12.22 9.65 -6.91
N THR A 88 11.91 8.88 -7.94
CA THR A 88 10.99 7.76 -7.82
C THR A 88 11.66 6.49 -8.32
N ASP A 89 11.62 5.44 -7.50
CA ASP A 89 12.03 4.10 -7.89
C ASP A 89 11.12 3.14 -7.11
N PHE A 90 10.39 2.32 -7.82
CA PHE A 90 9.43 1.43 -7.16
C PHE A 90 10.09 0.17 -6.61
N ARG A 91 11.30 -0.16 -7.07
CA ARG A 91 11.94 -1.42 -6.71
C ARG A 91 12.28 -1.58 -5.24
N PRO A 92 12.75 -0.54 -4.53
CA PRO A 92 13.15 -0.71 -3.13
C PRO A 92 12.03 -1.20 -2.22
N VAL A 93 10.77 -0.82 -2.50
CA VAL A 93 9.66 -1.28 -1.69
C VAL A 93 9.54 -2.80 -1.76
N PHE A 94 9.68 -3.36 -2.96
CA PHE A 94 9.54 -4.80 -3.15
C PHE A 94 10.67 -5.56 -2.47
N ASP A 95 11.89 -5.06 -2.58
CA ASP A 95 13.03 -5.67 -1.90
C ASP A 95 12.85 -5.61 -0.39
N TYR A 96 12.38 -4.48 0.09
CA TYR A 96 12.16 -4.28 1.52
C TYR A 96 11.09 -5.23 2.04
N VAL A 97 9.98 -5.34 1.33
CA VAL A 97 8.88 -6.22 1.73
C VAL A 97 9.35 -7.67 1.77
N ASP A 98 10.17 -8.06 0.80
CA ASP A 98 10.71 -9.42 0.79
C ASP A 98 11.59 -9.70 2.01
N SER A 99 12.17 -8.66 2.59
CA SER A 99 13.03 -8.82 3.77
C SER A 99 12.24 -8.88 5.07
N LEU A 100 10.97 -8.48 5.05
CA LEU A 100 10.16 -8.47 6.27
C LEU A 100 9.76 -9.88 6.65
N LYS A 101 9.77 -10.13 7.95
CA LYS A 101 9.48 -11.47 8.46
C LYS A 101 8.16 -11.58 9.18
N ASP A 102 7.40 -10.49 9.25
CA ASP A 102 6.20 -10.48 10.05
C ASP A 102 4.91 -10.77 9.26
N PHE A 103 5.03 -11.17 8.00
CA PHE A 103 3.87 -11.57 7.23
C PHE A 103 3.77 -13.08 7.20
N ASN A 104 2.59 -13.59 7.52
CA ASN A 104 2.30 -15.02 7.37
C ASN A 104 1.70 -15.31 6.01
N ASN A 105 0.89 -14.39 5.51
CA ASN A 105 0.19 -14.60 4.24
C ASN A 105 -0.14 -13.23 3.65
N LEU A 106 0.88 -12.58 3.14
CA LEU A 106 0.70 -11.25 2.54
C LEU A 106 -0.19 -11.38 1.30
N LYS A 107 -1.30 -10.65 1.31
CA LYS A 107 -2.29 -10.73 0.23
C LYS A 107 -1.93 -9.82 -0.92
N GLY A 108 -1.49 -8.62 -0.64
CA GLY A 108 -1.27 -7.70 -1.72
C GLY A 108 -0.51 -6.46 -1.31
N LEU A 109 -0.07 -5.74 -2.32
CA LEU A 109 0.61 -4.46 -2.18
C LEU A 109 -0.07 -3.47 -3.11
N ILE A 110 -0.46 -2.33 -2.57
CA ILE A 110 -1.05 -1.25 -3.34
C ILE A 110 -0.05 -0.10 -3.32
N TYR A 111 0.40 0.29 -4.50
CA TYR A 111 1.41 1.34 -4.64
C TYR A 111 0.76 2.59 -5.20
N PHE A 112 0.73 3.65 -4.42
CA PHE A 112 0.11 4.91 -4.78
C PHE A 112 1.19 5.87 -5.27
N THR A 113 1.06 6.36 -6.49
CA THR A 113 2.10 7.19 -7.10
C THR A 113 1.49 8.15 -8.10
N ASP A 114 2.16 9.27 -8.33
CA ASP A 114 1.81 10.18 -9.41
C ASP A 114 2.96 10.34 -10.41
N GLY A 115 3.94 9.46 -10.33
CA GLY A 115 5.18 9.66 -11.08
C GLY A 115 5.61 8.47 -11.90
N TRP A 116 6.82 8.57 -12.39
CA TRP A 116 7.46 7.56 -13.19
C TRP A 116 8.54 6.90 -12.34
N GLY A 117 8.72 5.62 -12.52
CA GLY A 117 9.76 4.92 -11.80
C GLY A 117 10.09 3.60 -12.46
N ALA A 118 11.14 2.98 -11.96
CA ALA A 118 11.53 1.67 -12.43
C ALA A 118 10.73 0.61 -11.69
N PHE A 119 10.26 -0.39 -12.42
CA PHE A 119 9.48 -1.48 -11.86
C PHE A 119 10.35 -2.70 -11.60
N PRO A 120 9.96 -3.55 -10.63
CA PRO A 120 10.69 -4.80 -10.43
C PRO A 120 10.59 -5.68 -11.67
N GLY A 121 11.65 -6.40 -11.96
CA GLY A 121 11.65 -7.29 -13.10
C GLY A 121 10.99 -8.63 -12.84
N LYS A 122 10.58 -8.89 -11.60
CA LYS A 122 10.11 -10.21 -11.21
C LYS A 122 8.80 -10.10 -10.47
N LYS A 123 7.87 -10.97 -10.80
CA LYS A 123 6.57 -10.97 -10.14
C LYS A 123 6.70 -11.36 -8.69
N PRO A 124 6.15 -10.57 -7.75
CA PRO A 124 6.10 -10.98 -6.35
C PRO A 124 5.11 -12.12 -6.14
N TYR A 125 5.18 -12.76 -4.98
CA TYR A 125 4.24 -13.84 -4.68
C TYR A 125 2.86 -13.34 -4.25
N TYR A 126 2.70 -12.05 -4.04
CA TYR A 126 1.42 -11.43 -3.66
C TYR A 126 0.92 -10.58 -4.83
N GLU A 127 -0.36 -10.23 -4.78
CA GLU A 127 -0.95 -9.39 -5.82
C GLU A 127 -0.46 -7.95 -5.67
N THR A 128 -0.29 -7.28 -6.79
CA THR A 128 0.24 -5.92 -6.78
C THR A 128 -0.60 -5.03 -7.68
N ALA A 129 -0.96 -3.86 -7.16
CA ALA A 129 -1.67 -2.85 -7.91
C ALA A 129 -0.91 -1.52 -7.83
N PHE A 130 -0.70 -0.91 -8.98
CA PHE A 130 -0.16 0.45 -9.03
C PHE A 130 -1.31 1.39 -9.29
N VAL A 131 -1.49 2.36 -8.40
CA VAL A 131 -2.56 3.34 -8.49
C VAL A 131 -1.93 4.68 -8.84
N PHE A 132 -2.20 5.14 -10.04
CA PHE A 132 -1.67 6.41 -10.55
C PHE A 132 -2.70 7.51 -10.38
N ILE A 133 -2.22 8.70 -10.05
CA ILE A 133 -3.07 9.86 -9.87
C ILE A 133 -3.02 10.69 -11.14
N ASP A 134 -4.20 11.02 -11.65
CA ASP A 134 -4.39 11.81 -12.86
C ASP A 134 -3.74 11.17 -14.07
N ASP A 135 -4.49 11.08 -15.10
CA ASP A 135 -4.12 10.31 -16.24
C ASP A 135 -3.52 11.16 -17.33
N ASP A 136 -2.73 12.13 -16.97
CA ASP A 136 -2.01 12.88 -17.98
C ASP A 136 -0.94 12.04 -18.62
N PHE A 137 -0.64 10.92 -18.01
CA PHE A 137 0.43 10.05 -18.44
C PHE A 137 -0.11 8.68 -18.69
N ASN A 138 -0.96 8.54 -19.65
CA ASN A 138 -1.52 7.26 -19.97
C ASN A 138 -0.50 6.30 -20.59
N ASN A 139 0.75 6.71 -20.62
CA ASN A 139 1.81 5.88 -21.19
C ASN A 139 2.50 4.99 -20.17
N TYR A 140 2.08 5.01 -18.92
CA TYR A 140 2.67 4.13 -17.95
C TYR A 140 2.44 2.69 -18.34
N GLU A 141 3.51 1.94 -18.42
CA GLU A 141 3.41 0.53 -18.69
C GLU A 141 3.85 -0.22 -17.48
N VAL A 142 2.90 -0.66 -16.68
CA VAL A 142 3.23 -1.51 -15.56
C VAL A 142 3.56 -2.90 -16.08
N PRO A 143 4.28 -3.70 -15.29
CA PRO A 143 4.54 -5.09 -15.69
C PRO A 143 3.23 -5.85 -15.89
N PRO A 144 3.21 -6.85 -16.77
CA PRO A 144 1.97 -7.58 -17.04
C PRO A 144 1.37 -8.27 -15.83
N TRP A 145 2.18 -8.55 -14.82
CA TRP A 145 1.69 -9.22 -13.61
C TRP A 145 1.05 -8.24 -12.62
N ALA A 146 1.06 -6.95 -12.90
CA ALA A 146 0.51 -5.94 -11.97
C ALA A 146 -0.79 -5.37 -12.51
N ILE A 147 -1.64 -4.95 -11.61
CA ILE A 147 -2.87 -4.24 -11.96
C ILE A 147 -2.54 -2.76 -12.05
N LYS A 148 -3.02 -2.11 -13.09
CA LYS A 148 -2.87 -0.67 -13.24
C LYS A 148 -4.22 0.00 -13.03
N LEU A 149 -4.27 0.93 -12.09
CA LEU A 149 -5.46 1.73 -11.83
C LEU A 149 -5.08 3.20 -11.97
N VAL A 150 -5.98 3.99 -12.53
CA VAL A 150 -5.80 5.42 -12.65
C VAL A 150 -6.96 6.11 -11.96
N LEU A 151 -6.67 6.98 -11.01
CA LEU A 151 -7.68 7.74 -10.31
C LEU A 151 -7.50 9.22 -10.61
N GLN A 152 -8.60 9.90 -10.87
CA GLN A 152 -8.54 11.35 -11.00
C GLN A 152 -8.60 11.96 -9.61
N ARG A 153 -7.97 13.13 -9.44
CA ARG A 153 -7.93 13.74 -8.11
C ARG A 153 -9.32 13.95 -7.52
N ASN A 154 -10.30 14.26 -8.37
CA ASN A 154 -11.65 14.51 -7.88
C ASN A 154 -12.39 13.23 -7.50
N GLU A 155 -11.79 12.08 -7.73
CA GLU A 155 -12.40 10.80 -7.34
C GLU A 155 -11.94 10.30 -5.99
N ILE A 156 -10.97 10.95 -5.41
CA ILE A 156 -10.38 10.50 -4.15
C ILE A 156 -10.94 11.23 -2.94
#